data_26c566a8c2220db822cf2cee067c36da
#
_entry.id   26c566a8c2220db822cf2cee067c36da
#
_cell.length_a   1.000
_cell.length_b   1.000
_cell.length_c   1.000
_cell.angle_alpha   90.00
_cell.angle_beta   90.00
_cell.angle_gamma   90.00
#
_symmetry.space_group_name_H-M   'P 1'
#
loop_
_entity.id
_entity.type
_entity.pdbx_description
1 polymer ?
#
loop_
_entity_poly.entity_id
_entity_poly.type
_entity_poly.pdbx_seq_one_letter_code
_entity_poly.pdbx_strand_id
1 'polypeptide(L)'
;MSENLKKFIFIFVILLVITAIILSILVWYKQTKSNSVEQSAAEQEALIPPLPEGSKRIELQNVRDKEEIRTAFRQFVKDSATQGEIREAYFVNDTNQLATLDDFSSAIDLNLPNNLKELLDQERYQVFSCMNEEKTKEFGFAINIRRFSQDEAIDYMTLDRKIKNGLADWEKAMLNDLHAMLFPQADFDKDQLNQKVSFKSGKYRYAEIILPDGTHSSINYGDFGGPIVFTTSLECMDKATANFFDE
;
A
#
# COMPACT_ATOMS: atom_id res chain seq x y z
N MET A 1 57.46 -38.17 -29.67
CA MET A 1 56.06 -38.04 -29.25
C MET A 1 55.20 -38.10 -30.52
N SER A 2 54.26 -39.05 -30.62
CA SER A 2 53.49 -39.22 -31.83
C SER A 2 52.56 -38.02 -32.05
N GLU A 3 52.27 -37.70 -33.31
CA GLU A 3 51.45 -36.55 -33.69
C GLU A 3 50.03 -36.63 -33.09
N ASN A 4 49.49 -37.83 -32.97
CA ASN A 4 48.22 -38.15 -32.38
C ASN A 4 48.23 -37.84 -30.86
N LEU A 5 49.33 -38.04 -30.15
CA LEU A 5 49.47 -37.71 -28.72
C LEU A 5 49.46 -36.19 -28.50
N LYS A 6 50.09 -35.42 -29.40
CA LYS A 6 50.06 -33.95 -29.34
C LYS A 6 48.67 -33.40 -29.56
N LYS A 7 47.91 -33.92 -30.51
CA LYS A 7 46.52 -33.55 -30.77
C LYS A 7 45.63 -33.88 -29.59
N PHE A 8 45.79 -35.04 -28.98
CA PHE A 8 45.03 -35.44 -27.80
C PHE A 8 45.27 -34.54 -26.60
N ILE A 9 46.54 -34.22 -26.32
CA ILE A 9 46.88 -33.28 -25.23
C ILE A 9 46.31 -31.89 -25.50
N PHE A 10 46.33 -31.40 -26.72
CA PHE A 10 45.80 -30.11 -27.11
C PHE A 10 44.26 -30.04 -26.89
N ILE A 11 43.52 -31.06 -27.31
CA ILE A 11 42.08 -31.17 -27.13
C ILE A 11 41.73 -31.23 -25.61
N PHE A 12 42.51 -31.99 -24.83
CA PHE A 12 42.28 -32.13 -23.41
C PHE A 12 42.51 -30.81 -22.65
N VAL A 13 43.53 -30.03 -23.03
CA VAL A 13 43.79 -28.71 -22.46
C VAL A 13 42.63 -27.73 -22.77
N ILE A 14 42.13 -27.75 -24.02
CA ILE A 14 41.00 -26.89 -24.40
C ILE A 14 39.74 -27.24 -23.57
N LEU A 15 39.46 -28.53 -23.38
CA LEU A 15 38.33 -28.98 -22.56
C LEU A 15 38.44 -28.54 -21.09
N LEU A 16 39.66 -28.59 -20.53
CA LEU A 16 39.91 -28.10 -19.17
C LEU A 16 39.68 -26.58 -19.03
N VAL A 17 40.13 -25.81 -20.02
CA VAL A 17 39.91 -24.35 -20.01
C VAL A 17 38.42 -24.02 -20.11
N ILE A 18 37.69 -24.70 -21.00
CA ILE A 18 36.24 -24.48 -21.16
C ILE A 18 35.48 -24.82 -19.86
N THR A 19 35.82 -25.95 -19.22
CA THR A 19 35.22 -26.32 -17.93
C THR A 19 35.51 -25.31 -16.82
N ALA A 20 36.73 -24.79 -16.76
CA ALA A 20 37.11 -23.75 -15.77
C ALA A 20 36.33 -22.44 -15.97
N ILE A 21 36.13 -22.05 -17.26
CA ILE A 21 35.31 -20.83 -17.57
C ILE A 21 33.86 -21.04 -17.17
N ILE A 22 33.26 -22.17 -17.47
CA ILE A 22 31.85 -22.48 -17.11
C ILE A 22 31.68 -22.47 -15.60
N LEU A 23 32.59 -23.09 -14.84
CA LEU A 23 32.55 -23.09 -13.38
C LEU A 23 32.71 -21.68 -12.80
N SER A 24 33.57 -20.86 -13.37
CA SER A 24 33.75 -19.46 -12.95
C SER A 24 32.48 -18.63 -13.18
N ILE A 25 31.82 -18.82 -14.30
CA ILE A 25 30.54 -18.15 -14.62
C ILE A 25 29.44 -18.61 -13.64
N LEU A 26 29.34 -19.89 -13.35
CA LEU A 26 28.35 -20.44 -12.41
C LEU A 26 28.58 -19.91 -10.96
N VAL A 27 29.83 -19.85 -10.51
CA VAL A 27 30.17 -19.30 -9.20
C VAL A 27 29.84 -17.81 -9.16
N TRP A 28 30.23 -17.05 -10.18
CA TRP A 28 29.90 -15.62 -10.28
C TRP A 28 28.39 -15.37 -10.29
N TYR A 29 27.64 -16.14 -11.08
CA TYR A 29 26.16 -16.05 -11.14
C TYR A 29 25.51 -16.35 -9.78
N LYS A 30 25.99 -17.39 -9.09
CA LYS A 30 25.49 -17.77 -7.78
C LYS A 30 25.81 -16.69 -6.72
N GLN A 31 26.99 -16.09 -6.77
CA GLN A 31 27.45 -15.05 -5.85
C GLN A 31 26.70 -13.73 -6.10
N THR A 32 26.44 -13.36 -7.36
CA THR A 32 25.67 -12.17 -7.71
C THR A 32 24.23 -12.30 -7.25
N LYS A 33 23.63 -13.50 -7.41
CA LYS A 33 22.26 -13.77 -6.97
C LYS A 33 22.12 -13.80 -5.44
N SER A 34 23.12 -14.30 -4.72
CA SER A 34 23.16 -14.29 -3.25
C SER A 34 23.31 -12.87 -2.72
N ASN A 35 24.24 -12.09 -3.29
CA ASN A 35 24.45 -10.70 -2.86
C ASN A 35 23.27 -9.79 -3.19
N SER A 36 22.55 -10.01 -4.28
CA SER A 36 21.36 -9.23 -4.61
C SER A 36 20.18 -9.52 -3.66
N VAL A 37 20.08 -10.74 -3.14
CA VAL A 37 19.05 -11.11 -2.17
C VAL A 37 19.38 -10.56 -0.78
N GLU A 38 20.65 -10.64 -0.35
CA GLU A 38 21.08 -10.09 0.94
C GLU A 38 21.08 -8.55 0.94
N GLN A 39 21.47 -7.91 -0.16
CA GLN A 39 21.44 -6.45 -0.29
C GLN A 39 20.02 -5.92 -0.36
N SER A 40 19.10 -6.63 -1.05
CA SER A 40 17.68 -6.30 -1.04
C SER A 40 17.04 -6.45 0.33
N ALA A 41 17.41 -7.48 1.10
CA ALA A 41 16.89 -7.66 2.46
C ALA A 41 17.45 -6.60 3.43
N ALA A 42 18.74 -6.27 3.33
CA ALA A 42 19.37 -5.24 4.17
C ALA A 42 18.92 -3.81 3.79
N GLU A 43 18.63 -3.55 2.52
CA GLU A 43 18.04 -2.28 2.06
C GLU A 43 16.57 -2.15 2.44
N GLN A 44 15.80 -3.26 2.47
CA GLN A 44 14.41 -3.25 2.96
C GLN A 44 14.33 -3.05 4.47
N GLU A 45 15.28 -3.58 5.25
CA GLU A 45 15.33 -3.36 6.71
C GLU A 45 15.64 -1.88 7.07
N ALA A 46 16.31 -1.14 6.17
CA ALA A 46 16.66 0.28 6.36
C ALA A 46 15.57 1.26 5.86
N LEU A 47 14.47 0.81 5.26
CA LEU A 47 13.50 1.66 4.55
C LEU A 47 12.13 1.78 5.22
N ILE A 48 11.89 1.15 6.37
CA ILE A 48 10.71 1.49 7.16
C ILE A 48 11.07 2.73 7.95
N PRO A 49 10.54 3.92 7.61
CA PRO A 49 10.73 5.08 8.46
C PRO A 49 10.25 4.72 9.86
N PRO A 50 10.91 5.21 10.92
CA PRO A 50 10.40 5.01 12.27
C PRO A 50 8.93 5.42 12.28
N LEU A 51 8.06 4.54 12.82
CA LEU A 51 6.65 4.83 12.90
C LEU A 51 6.48 6.17 13.62
N PRO A 52 5.60 7.06 13.14
CA PRO A 52 5.35 8.35 13.78
C PRO A 52 5.04 8.16 15.27
N GLU A 53 5.51 9.09 16.10
CA GLU A 53 5.27 9.06 17.55
C GLU A 53 3.75 9.11 17.80
N GLY A 54 3.23 8.14 18.56
CA GLY A 54 1.79 8.01 18.80
C GLY A 54 1.03 7.06 17.88
N SER A 55 1.65 6.56 16.80
CA SER A 55 1.01 5.55 15.96
C SER A 55 0.83 4.22 16.68
N LYS A 56 -0.27 3.53 16.38
CA LYS A 56 -0.53 2.19 16.89
C LYS A 56 0.11 1.15 16.01
N ARG A 57 1.10 0.47 16.56
CA ARG A 57 1.64 -0.75 15.97
C ARG A 57 0.69 -1.92 16.24
N ILE A 58 0.28 -2.61 15.20
CA ILE A 58 -0.54 -3.82 15.27
C ILE A 58 0.34 -4.98 14.82
N GLU A 59 0.72 -5.82 15.79
CA GLU A 59 1.63 -6.94 15.53
C GLU A 59 0.88 -8.12 14.91
N LEU A 60 1.44 -8.64 13.82
CA LEU A 60 1.00 -9.82 13.11
C LEU A 60 2.07 -10.89 13.19
N GLN A 61 1.68 -12.16 13.25
CA GLN A 61 2.61 -13.28 13.09
C GLN A 61 3.02 -13.42 11.61
N ASN A 62 2.04 -13.23 10.72
CA ASN A 62 2.27 -13.31 9.29
C ASN A 62 1.56 -12.17 8.54
N VAL A 63 2.33 -11.22 8.01
CA VAL A 63 1.82 -10.06 7.27
C VAL A 63 1.11 -10.40 5.96
N ARG A 64 1.11 -11.66 5.53
CA ARG A 64 0.37 -12.17 4.36
C ARG A 64 -0.87 -12.99 4.73
N ASP A 65 -1.10 -13.21 6.02
CA ASP A 65 -2.29 -13.92 6.48
C ASP A 65 -3.50 -12.98 6.52
N LYS A 66 -4.42 -13.18 5.58
CA LYS A 66 -5.60 -12.34 5.40
C LYS A 66 -6.54 -12.37 6.62
N GLU A 67 -6.70 -13.50 7.28
CA GLU A 67 -7.58 -13.61 8.44
C GLU A 67 -6.96 -12.93 9.67
N GLU A 68 -5.65 -12.99 9.81
CA GLU A 68 -4.94 -12.28 10.85
C GLU A 68 -5.03 -10.76 10.64
N ILE A 69 -4.76 -10.26 9.42
CA ILE A 69 -4.91 -8.85 9.07
C ILE A 69 -6.35 -8.37 9.31
N ARG A 70 -7.34 -9.12 8.85
CA ARG A 70 -8.77 -8.80 9.03
C ARG A 70 -9.15 -8.74 10.51
N THR A 71 -8.68 -9.67 11.31
CA THR A 71 -8.92 -9.71 12.76
C THR A 71 -8.28 -8.51 13.46
N ALA A 72 -7.03 -8.20 13.10
CA ALA A 72 -6.29 -7.06 13.62
C ALA A 72 -6.95 -5.73 13.24
N PHE A 73 -7.43 -5.59 12.00
CA PHE A 73 -8.18 -4.42 11.55
C PHE A 73 -9.50 -4.27 12.32
N ARG A 74 -10.26 -5.34 12.51
CA ARG A 74 -11.50 -5.33 13.33
C ARG A 74 -11.23 -4.92 14.77
N GLN A 75 -10.10 -5.33 15.33
CA GLN A 75 -9.69 -4.92 16.68
C GLN A 75 -9.35 -3.43 16.72
N PHE A 76 -8.61 -2.92 15.73
CA PHE A 76 -8.34 -1.48 15.60
C PHE A 76 -9.63 -0.66 15.51
N VAL A 77 -10.61 -1.14 14.74
CA VAL A 77 -11.93 -0.51 14.59
C VAL A 77 -12.67 -0.44 15.93
N LYS A 78 -12.56 -1.46 16.77
CA LYS A 78 -13.21 -1.50 18.12
C LYS A 78 -12.50 -0.60 19.14
N ASP A 79 -11.20 -0.39 18.99
CA ASP A 79 -10.43 0.40 19.95
C ASP A 79 -10.91 1.86 20.00
N SER A 80 -10.95 2.43 21.18
CA SER A 80 -11.40 3.81 21.38
C SER A 80 -10.34 4.79 20.83
N ALA A 81 -10.75 5.73 20.00
CA ALA A 81 -9.97 6.92 19.69
C ALA A 81 -10.25 8.00 20.75
N THR A 82 -9.25 8.82 21.06
CA THR A 82 -9.41 9.99 21.95
C THR A 82 -9.99 11.15 21.15
N GLN A 83 -10.85 11.97 21.74
CA GLN A 83 -11.46 13.10 21.05
C GLN A 83 -10.40 14.07 20.54
N GLY A 84 -10.50 14.43 19.26
CA GLY A 84 -9.62 15.41 18.61
C GLY A 84 -8.32 14.83 18.05
N GLU A 85 -7.98 13.57 18.33
CA GLU A 85 -6.76 12.94 17.86
C GLU A 85 -6.99 12.10 16.61
N ILE A 86 -5.99 12.09 15.71
CA ILE A 86 -5.84 11.05 14.71
C ILE A 86 -5.08 9.90 15.34
N ARG A 87 -5.59 8.70 15.13
CA ARG A 87 -4.91 7.48 15.55
C ARG A 87 -4.59 6.63 14.33
N GLU A 88 -3.32 6.54 14.02
CA GLU A 88 -2.81 5.73 12.92
C GLU A 88 -2.60 4.28 13.34
N ALA A 89 -2.75 3.36 12.40
CA ALA A 89 -2.47 1.94 12.58
C ALA A 89 -1.53 1.42 11.49
N TYR A 90 -0.53 0.65 11.91
CA TYR A 90 0.45 -0.02 11.06
C TYR A 90 0.43 -1.52 11.34
N PHE A 91 0.20 -2.32 10.31
CA PHE A 91 0.11 -3.78 10.39
C PHE A 91 1.47 -4.37 10.08
N VAL A 92 2.20 -4.80 11.11
CA VAL A 92 3.60 -5.21 11.02
C VAL A 92 3.83 -6.56 11.70
N ASN A 93 4.83 -7.32 11.25
CA ASN A 93 5.29 -8.50 11.98
C ASN A 93 6.37 -8.13 13.02
N ASP A 94 6.89 -9.13 13.71
CA ASP A 94 7.95 -9.05 14.72
C ASP A 94 9.28 -8.48 14.17
N THR A 95 9.51 -8.61 12.85
CA THR A 95 10.68 -8.06 12.15
C THR A 95 10.44 -6.66 11.56
N ASN A 96 9.35 -5.99 11.93
CA ASN A 96 8.91 -4.69 11.40
C ASN A 96 8.53 -4.66 9.91
N GLN A 97 8.32 -5.80 9.28
CA GLN A 97 7.82 -5.84 7.91
C GLN A 97 6.35 -5.47 7.91
N LEU A 98 5.96 -4.51 7.06
CA LEU A 98 4.57 -4.11 6.84
C LEU A 98 3.82 -5.14 5.99
N ALA A 99 2.53 -5.34 6.29
CA ALA A 99 1.61 -5.94 5.32
C ALA A 99 1.57 -5.04 4.09
N THR A 100 1.67 -5.61 2.89
CA THR A 100 1.57 -4.81 1.67
C THR A 100 0.16 -4.26 1.47
N LEU A 101 0.02 -3.20 0.69
CA LEU A 101 -1.30 -2.66 0.32
C LEU A 101 -2.18 -3.73 -0.32
N ASP A 102 -1.60 -4.63 -1.10
CA ASP A 102 -2.30 -5.76 -1.73
C ASP A 102 -2.77 -6.80 -0.72
N ASP A 103 -1.93 -7.17 0.25
CA ASP A 103 -2.30 -8.10 1.31
C ASP A 103 -3.40 -7.50 2.19
N PHE A 104 -3.25 -6.24 2.60
CA PHE A 104 -4.24 -5.51 3.38
C PHE A 104 -5.57 -5.38 2.62
N SER A 105 -5.54 -4.87 1.39
CA SER A 105 -6.74 -4.70 0.56
C SER A 105 -7.49 -6.01 0.36
N SER A 106 -6.75 -7.09 0.08
CA SER A 106 -7.34 -8.43 -0.07
C SER A 106 -7.96 -8.96 1.23
N ALA A 107 -7.41 -8.61 2.39
CA ALA A 107 -7.89 -9.06 3.69
C ALA A 107 -9.21 -8.41 4.09
N ILE A 108 -9.42 -7.14 3.74
CA ILE A 108 -10.60 -6.35 4.11
C ILE A 108 -11.59 -6.15 2.97
N ASP A 109 -11.41 -6.82 1.83
CA ASP A 109 -12.23 -6.69 0.62
C ASP A 109 -12.23 -5.26 0.03
N LEU A 110 -11.14 -4.51 0.22
CA LEU A 110 -10.92 -3.23 -0.42
C LEU A 110 -10.52 -3.42 -1.88
N ASN A 111 -11.26 -2.80 -2.80
CA ASN A 111 -11.08 -3.03 -4.23
C ASN A 111 -10.51 -1.77 -4.92
N LEU A 112 -9.20 -1.73 -5.08
CA LEU A 112 -8.52 -0.63 -5.76
C LEU A 112 -8.48 -0.87 -7.28
N PRO A 113 -8.84 0.12 -8.13
CA PRO A 113 -8.74 -0.02 -9.58
C PRO A 113 -7.31 -0.28 -10.04
N ASN A 114 -7.14 -1.20 -10.99
CA ASN A 114 -5.82 -1.60 -11.48
C ASN A 114 -4.98 -0.42 -12.02
N ASN A 115 -5.62 0.53 -12.71
CA ASN A 115 -4.95 1.71 -13.25
C ASN A 115 -4.42 2.66 -12.17
N LEU A 116 -5.03 2.69 -10.98
CA LEU A 116 -4.51 3.40 -9.82
C LEU A 116 -3.49 2.56 -9.05
N LYS A 117 -3.77 1.27 -8.87
CA LYS A 117 -2.93 0.35 -8.10
C LYS A 117 -1.47 0.32 -8.57
N GLU A 118 -1.24 0.40 -9.89
CA GLU A 118 0.10 0.47 -10.50
C GLU A 118 0.87 1.76 -10.14
N LEU A 119 0.16 2.81 -9.73
CA LEU A 119 0.73 4.11 -9.37
C LEU A 119 0.94 4.25 -7.86
N LEU A 120 0.41 3.32 -7.05
CA LEU A 120 0.43 3.38 -5.60
C LEU A 120 1.62 2.64 -5.01
N ASP A 121 2.11 3.15 -3.88
CA ASP A 121 3.19 2.53 -3.12
C ASP A 121 2.62 1.39 -2.27
N GLN A 122 3.15 0.18 -2.44
CA GLN A 122 2.67 -1.02 -1.75
C GLN A 122 3.02 -1.06 -0.25
N GLU A 123 4.00 -0.28 0.17
CA GLU A 123 4.53 -0.28 1.54
C GLU A 123 4.22 1.03 2.28
N ARG A 124 3.68 2.03 1.56
CA ARG A 124 3.41 3.36 2.10
C ARG A 124 1.92 3.68 2.07
N TYR A 125 1.19 3.04 2.95
CA TYR A 125 -0.20 3.36 3.22
C TYR A 125 -0.43 3.47 4.73
N GLN A 126 -1.47 4.19 5.10
CA GLN A 126 -1.84 4.42 6.49
C GLN A 126 -3.34 4.23 6.65
N VAL A 127 -3.71 3.47 7.66
CA VAL A 127 -5.08 3.35 8.14
C VAL A 127 -5.19 4.21 9.39
N PHE A 128 -6.20 5.04 9.48
CA PHE A 128 -6.36 5.88 10.65
C PHE A 128 -7.83 6.01 11.06
N SER A 129 -8.03 6.40 12.31
CA SER A 129 -9.33 6.80 12.83
C SER A 129 -9.22 8.19 13.43
N CYS A 130 -10.29 8.95 13.32
CA CYS A 130 -10.48 10.23 13.98
C CYS A 130 -11.78 10.24 14.77
N MET A 131 -11.80 11.02 15.85
CA MET A 131 -13.01 11.28 16.61
C MET A 131 -13.48 12.69 16.25
N ASN A 132 -14.71 12.81 15.75
CA ASN A 132 -15.29 14.11 15.45
C ASN A 132 -15.79 14.82 16.73
N GLU A 133 -16.26 16.06 16.59
CA GLU A 133 -16.78 16.86 17.72
C GLU A 133 -18.00 16.21 18.37
N GLU A 134 -18.80 15.48 17.62
CA GLU A 134 -19.97 14.75 18.11
C GLU A 134 -19.62 13.42 18.81
N LYS A 135 -18.33 13.12 18.98
CA LYS A 135 -17.78 11.87 19.52
C LYS A 135 -18.12 10.64 18.69
N THR A 136 -18.37 10.83 17.40
CA THR A 136 -18.50 9.74 16.44
C THR A 136 -17.12 9.37 15.93
N LYS A 137 -16.85 8.08 15.89
CA LYS A 137 -15.61 7.53 15.37
C LYS A 137 -15.68 7.42 13.85
N GLU A 138 -14.75 8.02 13.20
CA GLU A 138 -14.62 8.07 11.76
C GLU A 138 -13.33 7.38 11.32
N PHE A 139 -13.28 6.95 10.07
CA PHE A 139 -12.13 6.24 9.52
C PHE A 139 -11.61 6.94 8.28
N GLY A 140 -10.32 6.76 8.08
CA GLY A 140 -9.65 7.25 6.90
C GLY A 140 -8.54 6.32 6.45
N PHE A 141 -8.11 6.55 5.23
CA PHE A 141 -7.11 5.77 4.55
C PHE A 141 -6.25 6.70 3.69
N ALA A 142 -4.94 6.66 3.88
CA ALA A 142 -3.99 7.41 3.08
C ALA A 142 -3.08 6.43 2.34
N ILE A 143 -2.87 6.66 1.05
CA ILE A 143 -2.02 5.84 0.20
C ILE A 143 -1.04 6.76 -0.53
N ASN A 144 0.25 6.49 -0.40
CA ASN A 144 1.26 7.24 -1.11
C ASN A 144 1.36 6.80 -2.59
N ILE A 145 1.73 7.74 -3.43
CA ILE A 145 2.10 7.47 -4.82
C ILE A 145 3.51 6.89 -4.82
N ARG A 146 3.73 5.82 -5.58
CA ARG A 146 5.05 5.19 -5.66
C ARG A 146 6.08 6.14 -6.27
N ARG A 147 7.31 6.02 -5.82
CA ARG A 147 8.43 6.72 -6.44
C ARG A 147 8.82 6.00 -7.72
N PHE A 148 8.83 6.72 -8.82
CA PHE A 148 9.29 6.20 -10.11
C PHE A 148 10.81 6.37 -10.20
N SER A 149 11.49 5.35 -10.72
CA SER A 149 12.92 5.44 -11.03
C SER A 149 13.19 6.40 -12.20
N GLN A 150 14.41 6.89 -12.31
CA GLN A 150 14.78 7.77 -13.43
C GLN A 150 14.58 7.13 -14.81
N ASP A 151 14.65 5.81 -14.88
CA ASP A 151 14.45 5.03 -16.12
C ASP A 151 12.97 4.88 -16.48
N GLU A 152 12.06 5.00 -15.53
CA GLU A 152 10.61 4.95 -15.76
C GLU A 152 10.03 6.32 -16.20
N ALA A 153 10.83 7.37 -16.24
CA ALA A 153 10.60 8.76 -16.71
C ALA A 153 9.13 9.16 -16.97
N ILE A 154 8.27 9.00 -15.98
CA ILE A 154 6.94 9.60 -16.01
C ILE A 154 7.10 11.03 -15.53
N ASP A 155 6.85 12.00 -16.41
CA ASP A 155 6.85 13.38 -15.96
C ASP A 155 5.70 13.66 -14.97
N TYR A 156 5.94 14.58 -14.05
CA TYR A 156 5.00 14.92 -12.97
C TYR A 156 3.59 15.26 -13.49
N MET A 157 3.48 16.00 -14.59
CA MET A 157 2.17 16.39 -15.14
C MET A 157 1.39 15.18 -15.69
N THR A 158 2.11 14.24 -16.31
CA THR A 158 1.50 13.00 -16.80
C THR A 158 1.05 12.12 -15.65
N LEU A 159 1.84 12.00 -14.58
CA LEU A 159 1.49 11.26 -13.38
C LEU A 159 0.26 11.87 -12.70
N ASP A 160 0.27 13.15 -12.41
CA ASP A 160 -0.85 13.90 -11.82
C ASP A 160 -2.14 13.69 -12.62
N ARG A 161 -2.08 13.81 -13.95
CA ARG A 161 -3.22 13.56 -14.82
C ARG A 161 -3.73 12.12 -14.76
N LYS A 162 -2.83 11.12 -14.72
CA LYS A 162 -3.22 9.70 -14.58
C LYS A 162 -3.94 9.45 -13.26
N ILE A 163 -3.45 10.01 -12.17
CA ILE A 163 -4.07 9.90 -10.84
C ILE A 163 -5.44 10.54 -10.85
N LYS A 164 -5.56 11.79 -11.28
CA LYS A 164 -6.84 12.51 -11.34
C LYS A 164 -7.88 11.80 -12.19
N ASN A 165 -7.47 11.31 -13.37
CA ASN A 165 -8.37 10.54 -14.23
C ASN A 165 -8.76 9.21 -13.59
N GLY A 166 -7.81 8.49 -13.00
CA GLY A 166 -8.07 7.23 -12.32
C GLY A 166 -9.05 7.39 -11.15
N LEU A 167 -8.89 8.45 -10.35
CA LEU A 167 -9.80 8.77 -9.25
C LEU A 167 -11.19 9.14 -9.77
N ALA A 168 -11.29 9.97 -10.80
CA ALA A 168 -12.57 10.36 -11.39
C ALA A 168 -13.33 9.17 -12.01
N ASP A 169 -12.61 8.26 -12.67
CA ASP A 169 -13.19 7.02 -13.21
C ASP A 169 -13.67 6.09 -12.08
N TRP A 170 -12.95 6.07 -10.97
CA TRP A 170 -13.28 5.24 -9.81
C TRP A 170 -14.48 5.77 -9.00
N GLU A 171 -14.80 7.06 -9.05
CA GLU A 171 -15.91 7.66 -8.29
C GLU A 171 -17.21 6.86 -8.38
N LYS A 172 -17.47 6.22 -9.52
CA LYS A 172 -18.71 5.43 -9.75
C LYS A 172 -18.79 4.15 -8.90
N ALA A 173 -17.64 3.58 -8.56
CA ALA A 173 -17.53 2.34 -7.78
C ALA A 173 -17.02 2.58 -6.36
N MET A 174 -16.53 3.78 -6.07
CA MET A 174 -15.77 4.11 -4.86
C MET A 174 -16.50 3.74 -3.57
N LEU A 175 -17.81 3.97 -3.49
CA LEU A 175 -18.59 3.58 -2.32
C LEU A 175 -18.54 2.07 -2.06
N ASN A 176 -18.76 1.26 -3.10
CA ASN A 176 -18.72 -0.19 -2.98
C ASN A 176 -17.33 -0.72 -2.69
N ASP A 177 -16.31 -0.09 -3.25
CA ASP A 177 -14.93 -0.55 -3.15
C ASP A 177 -14.27 -0.16 -1.81
N LEU A 178 -14.64 1.00 -1.26
CA LEU A 178 -14.08 1.52 0.00
C LEU A 178 -14.94 1.22 1.24
N HIS A 179 -16.14 0.64 1.08
CA HIS A 179 -17.10 0.51 2.20
C HIS A 179 -16.50 -0.21 3.42
N ALA A 180 -15.81 -1.33 3.21
CA ALA A 180 -15.22 -2.12 4.29
C ALA A 180 -14.14 -1.36 5.06
N MET A 181 -13.48 -0.41 4.41
CA MET A 181 -12.45 0.45 5.00
C MET A 181 -13.06 1.66 5.72
N LEU A 182 -13.98 2.36 5.06
CA LEU A 182 -14.52 3.62 5.56
C LEU A 182 -15.68 3.41 6.56
N PHE A 183 -16.43 2.32 6.41
CA PHE A 183 -17.58 1.99 7.25
C PHE A 183 -17.43 0.62 7.94
N PRO A 184 -16.30 0.34 8.61
CA PRO A 184 -16.00 -1.02 9.09
C PRO A 184 -16.88 -1.47 10.26
N GLN A 185 -17.64 -0.55 10.87
CA GLN A 185 -18.58 -0.86 11.95
C GLN A 185 -20.00 -1.16 11.42
N ALA A 186 -20.26 -0.84 10.16
CA ALA A 186 -21.57 -1.03 9.57
C ALA A 186 -21.74 -2.50 9.14
N ASP A 187 -22.73 -3.16 9.71
CA ASP A 187 -23.08 -4.54 9.40
C ASP A 187 -24.12 -4.56 8.25
N PHE A 188 -23.66 -4.21 7.05
CA PHE A 188 -24.48 -4.25 5.85
C PHE A 188 -23.70 -4.82 4.67
N ASP A 189 -24.43 -5.51 3.79
CA ASP A 189 -23.90 -6.09 2.57
C ASP A 189 -23.67 -5.02 1.48
N LYS A 190 -22.72 -5.26 0.58
CA LYS A 190 -22.45 -4.41 -0.61
C LYS A 190 -23.73 -4.11 -1.41
N ASP A 191 -24.62 -5.08 -1.53
CA ASP A 191 -25.88 -4.94 -2.26
C ASP A 191 -26.82 -3.88 -1.65
N GLN A 192 -26.69 -3.62 -0.35
CA GLN A 192 -27.45 -2.59 0.36
C GLN A 192 -26.92 -1.18 0.11
N LEU A 193 -25.67 -1.05 -0.38
CA LEU A 193 -25.04 0.23 -0.74
C LEU A 193 -25.30 0.66 -2.18
N ASN A 194 -26.25 0.02 -2.87
CA ASN A 194 -26.50 0.27 -4.29
C ASN A 194 -27.21 1.62 -4.54
N GLN A 195 -26.59 2.70 -4.06
CA GLN A 195 -27.02 4.07 -4.30
C GLN A 195 -26.13 4.75 -5.33
N LYS A 196 -26.73 5.61 -6.14
CA LYS A 196 -26.01 6.43 -7.10
C LYS A 196 -25.29 7.55 -6.34
N VAL A 197 -23.97 7.45 -6.24
CA VAL A 197 -23.14 8.46 -5.59
C VAL A 197 -22.71 9.50 -6.62
N SER A 198 -22.84 10.78 -6.28
CA SER A 198 -22.42 11.90 -7.13
C SER A 198 -21.41 12.76 -6.39
N PHE A 199 -20.17 12.76 -6.87
CA PHE A 199 -19.10 13.57 -6.28
C PHE A 199 -19.20 15.04 -6.68
N LYS A 200 -19.07 15.90 -5.69
CA LYS A 200 -19.07 17.36 -5.82
C LYS A 200 -17.65 17.90 -5.63
N SER A 201 -17.36 19.07 -6.19
CA SER A 201 -16.12 19.78 -5.95
C SER A 201 -16.32 20.77 -4.80
N GLY A 202 -15.40 20.74 -3.83
CA GLY A 202 -15.31 21.64 -2.70
C GLY A 202 -13.84 21.92 -2.37
N LYS A 203 -13.50 22.05 -1.09
CA LYS A 203 -12.09 22.05 -0.63
C LYS A 203 -11.42 20.74 -1.01
N TYR A 204 -12.20 19.64 -0.91
CA TYR A 204 -11.87 18.29 -1.37
C TYR A 204 -12.97 17.81 -2.32
N ARG A 205 -12.74 16.69 -2.99
CA ARG A 205 -13.82 15.97 -3.69
C ARG A 205 -14.63 15.21 -2.64
N TYR A 206 -15.95 15.32 -2.68
CA TYR A 206 -16.82 14.67 -1.70
C TYR A 206 -18.14 14.20 -2.30
N ALA A 207 -18.71 13.18 -1.71
CA ALA A 207 -20.05 12.71 -1.99
C ALA A 207 -20.79 12.43 -0.68
N GLU A 208 -22.01 12.92 -0.58
CA GLU A 208 -22.91 12.60 0.53
C GLU A 208 -23.56 11.25 0.28
N ILE A 209 -23.65 10.45 1.32
CA ILE A 209 -24.23 9.11 1.29
C ILE A 209 -25.20 8.93 2.45
N ILE A 210 -26.16 8.05 2.27
CA ILE A 210 -27.05 7.60 3.34
C ILE A 210 -26.80 6.12 3.51
N LEU A 211 -26.35 5.72 4.69
CA LEU A 211 -26.12 4.33 5.02
C LEU A 211 -27.45 3.59 5.17
N PRO A 212 -27.49 2.25 5.06
CA PRO A 212 -28.73 1.47 5.15
C PRO A 212 -29.51 1.64 6.45
N ASP A 213 -28.84 2.00 7.54
CA ASP A 213 -29.46 2.33 8.83
C ASP A 213 -30.05 3.76 8.91
N GLY A 214 -29.96 4.53 7.81
CA GLY A 214 -30.41 5.91 7.73
C GLY A 214 -29.36 6.94 8.19
N THR A 215 -28.17 6.52 8.61
CA THR A 215 -27.09 7.43 9.02
C THR A 215 -26.58 8.22 7.82
N HIS A 216 -26.46 9.53 7.96
CA HIS A 216 -25.82 10.40 6.97
C HIS A 216 -24.31 10.35 7.16
N SER A 217 -23.58 10.15 6.08
CA SER A 217 -22.13 10.14 6.04
C SER A 217 -21.63 10.73 4.73
N SER A 218 -20.34 10.69 4.49
CA SER A 218 -19.76 11.12 3.21
C SER A 218 -18.54 10.27 2.86
N ILE A 219 -18.17 10.32 1.60
CA ILE A 219 -16.84 9.90 1.14
C ILE A 219 -16.15 11.16 0.67
N ASN A 220 -15.01 11.46 1.26
CA ASN A 220 -14.17 12.59 0.89
C ASN A 220 -12.83 12.06 0.42
N TYR A 221 -12.27 12.66 -0.62
CA TYR A 221 -10.89 12.36 -1.01
C TYR A 221 -10.16 13.61 -1.53
N GLY A 222 -8.83 13.58 -1.38
CA GLY A 222 -7.92 14.58 -1.91
C GLY A 222 -6.60 13.96 -2.33
N ASP A 223 -6.01 14.52 -3.40
CA ASP A 223 -4.65 14.27 -3.83
C ASP A 223 -3.79 15.47 -3.38
N PHE A 224 -2.77 15.20 -2.58
CA PHE A 224 -1.92 16.22 -1.95
C PHE A 224 -0.50 16.25 -2.53
N GLY A 225 -0.33 15.76 -3.76
CA GLY A 225 0.97 15.75 -4.45
C GLY A 225 1.92 14.64 -3.99
N GLY A 226 1.43 13.72 -3.20
CA GLY A 226 2.12 12.53 -2.71
C GLY A 226 1.11 11.50 -2.25
N PRO A 227 0.49 11.63 -1.07
CA PRO A 227 -0.57 10.74 -0.65
C PRO A 227 -1.94 11.15 -1.21
N ILE A 228 -2.75 10.14 -1.51
CA ILE A 228 -4.19 10.25 -1.73
C ILE A 228 -4.87 9.87 -0.42
N VAL A 229 -5.69 10.76 0.10
CA VAL A 229 -6.37 10.55 1.39
C VAL A 229 -7.86 10.38 1.17
N PHE A 230 -8.45 9.40 1.84
CA PHE A 230 -9.88 9.10 1.86
C PHE A 230 -10.41 9.17 3.29
N THR A 231 -11.58 9.78 3.52
CA THR A 231 -12.20 9.88 4.85
C THR A 231 -13.71 9.85 4.76
N THR A 232 -14.36 9.66 5.91
CA THR A 232 -15.82 9.64 6.03
C THR A 232 -16.44 11.00 6.37
N SER A 233 -15.62 12.02 6.61
CA SER A 233 -16.08 13.41 6.82
C SER A 233 -15.03 14.44 6.41
N LEU A 234 -15.47 15.68 6.22
CA LEU A 234 -14.59 16.82 5.99
C LEU A 234 -13.73 17.14 7.22
N GLU A 235 -14.28 17.00 8.41
CA GLU A 235 -13.55 17.23 9.65
C GLU A 235 -12.37 16.26 9.81
N CYS A 236 -12.62 14.96 9.52
CA CYS A 236 -11.56 13.96 9.54
C CYS A 236 -10.51 14.23 8.46
N MET A 237 -10.92 14.71 7.27
CA MET A 237 -10.01 15.10 6.20
C MET A 237 -9.12 16.28 6.63
N ASP A 238 -9.67 17.30 7.23
CA ASP A 238 -8.90 18.46 7.72
C ASP A 238 -7.88 18.06 8.78
N LYS A 239 -8.27 17.19 9.72
CA LYS A 239 -7.37 16.66 10.74
C LYS A 239 -6.25 15.81 10.11
N ALA A 240 -6.60 14.93 9.14
CA ALA A 240 -5.63 14.10 8.46
C ALA A 240 -4.61 14.94 7.68
N THR A 241 -5.08 15.98 6.99
CA THR A 241 -4.18 16.86 6.23
C THR A 241 -3.25 17.65 7.14
N ALA A 242 -3.73 18.16 8.26
CA ALA A 242 -2.88 18.82 9.25
C ALA A 242 -1.83 17.86 9.84
N ASN A 243 -2.22 16.62 10.16
CA ASN A 243 -1.32 15.65 10.77
C ASN A 243 -0.25 15.11 9.79
N PHE A 244 -0.59 14.93 8.50
CA PHE A 244 0.30 14.27 7.54
C PHE A 244 1.16 15.23 6.72
N PHE A 245 0.85 16.54 6.69
CA PHE A 245 1.48 17.49 5.76
C PHE A 245 2.02 18.77 6.43
N ASP A 246 1.79 19.00 7.71
CA ASP A 246 2.30 20.15 8.45
C ASP A 246 3.71 19.92 9.06
N GLU A 247 4.49 18.93 8.56
CA GLU A 247 5.90 18.70 8.92
C GLU A 247 6.88 19.34 7.95
#